data_c078ee5a5c7b5b4faada631a05fb32a1
#
_entry.id   c078ee5a5c7b5b4faada631a05fb32a1
#
_cell.length_a   1.000
_cell.length_b   1.000
_cell.length_c   1.000
_cell.angle_alpha   90.00
_cell.angle_beta   90.00
_cell.angle_gamma   90.00
#
_symmetry.space_group_name_H-M   'P 1'
#
loop_
_entity.id
_entity.type
_entity.pdbx_description
1 polymer ?
#
loop_
_entity_poly.entity_id
_entity_poly.type
_entity_poly.pdbx_seq_one_letter_code
_entity_poly.pdbx_strand_id
1 'polypeptide(L)'
;MSKADKRKKFKKARRSRGPAGRSRPTARVNQSIAGAAKDNVVSIIGQGRVPERALEIAVSAFFLADHLTRRFEAEQELPHPVACQEGCDSCCYNQVELTPPEALLIGHHIAQQFSEAEKDLLLARVARIIEIIAGMGQAESAARRREIPCPLLRNRTCSVYPVRPLTCRAMHGLDRERCAAELSTGSLAGSQYYAHRHDIAVSVSAGLREGCRASGLQSGAFNLTRALNDFFTQENPVERWIMGEEVFGP
;
A
#
# COMPACT_ATOMS: atom_id res chain seq x y z
N MET A 1 -41.56 -66.31 7.30
CA MET A 1 -40.24 -66.09 6.72
C MET A 1 -40.06 -64.58 6.54
N SER A 2 -39.24 -63.96 7.41
CA SER A 2 -39.10 -62.53 7.59
C SER A 2 -38.10 -61.95 6.65
N LYS A 3 -38.47 -60.87 5.94
CA LYS A 3 -37.52 -60.02 5.20
C LYS A 3 -36.99 -58.95 6.14
N ALA A 4 -35.73 -59.09 6.48
CA ALA A 4 -35.00 -58.11 7.28
C ALA A 4 -34.76 -56.79 6.53
N ASP A 5 -35.26 -55.75 7.08
CA ASP A 5 -35.17 -54.37 6.60
C ASP A 5 -33.76 -53.79 6.89
N LYS A 6 -32.92 -53.67 5.89
CA LYS A 6 -31.61 -53.07 6.01
C LYS A 6 -31.72 -51.56 5.82
N ARG A 7 -32.03 -50.82 6.91
CA ARG A 7 -31.88 -49.36 6.95
C ARG A 7 -30.40 -48.97 6.88
N LYS A 8 -29.94 -48.55 5.72
CA LYS A 8 -28.67 -47.85 5.57
C LYS A 8 -28.75 -46.50 6.28
N LYS A 9 -28.12 -46.39 7.43
CA LYS A 9 -27.81 -45.10 8.06
C LYS A 9 -26.80 -44.33 7.18
N PHE A 10 -27.27 -43.35 6.43
CA PHE A 10 -26.40 -42.35 5.85
C PHE A 10 -25.73 -41.53 6.96
N LYS A 11 -24.47 -41.81 7.24
CA LYS A 11 -23.65 -40.92 8.06
C LYS A 11 -23.46 -39.59 7.31
N LYS A 12 -24.18 -38.56 7.78
CA LYS A 12 -23.98 -37.17 7.37
C LYS A 12 -22.55 -36.79 7.69
N ALA A 13 -21.68 -36.71 6.71
CA ALA A 13 -20.31 -36.22 6.89
C ALA A 13 -20.37 -34.79 7.47
N ARG A 14 -19.98 -34.65 8.73
CA ARG A 14 -19.69 -33.35 9.34
C ARG A 14 -18.59 -32.71 8.48
N ARG A 15 -18.95 -31.75 7.64
CA ARG A 15 -17.98 -30.81 7.05
C ARG A 15 -17.27 -30.18 8.25
N SER A 16 -16.03 -30.58 8.48
CA SER A 16 -15.12 -29.88 9.37
C SER A 16 -14.98 -28.46 8.82
N ARG A 17 -15.54 -27.48 9.55
CA ARG A 17 -15.17 -26.08 9.35
C ARG A 17 -13.67 -26.04 9.61
N GLY A 18 -12.89 -25.80 8.57
CA GLY A 18 -11.48 -25.50 8.70
C GLY A 18 -11.30 -24.33 9.68
N PRO A 19 -10.15 -24.23 10.34
CA PRO A 19 -9.92 -23.15 11.30
C PRO A 19 -10.20 -21.83 10.61
N ALA A 20 -11.06 -21.01 11.24
CA ALA A 20 -11.35 -19.65 10.80
C ALA A 20 -10.03 -18.95 10.50
N GLY A 21 -9.86 -18.44 9.26
CA GLY A 21 -8.63 -17.85 8.80
C GLY A 21 -8.12 -16.83 9.83
N ARG A 22 -6.91 -17.04 10.31
CA ARG A 22 -6.24 -16.05 11.17
C ARG A 22 -6.09 -14.79 10.34
N SER A 23 -6.78 -13.72 10.71
CA SER A 23 -6.54 -12.40 10.16
C SER A 23 -5.05 -12.07 10.29
N ARG A 24 -4.47 -11.41 9.28
CA ARG A 24 -3.11 -10.89 9.39
C ARG A 24 -3.01 -10.06 10.67
N PRO A 25 -1.95 -10.23 11.49
CA PRO A 25 -1.76 -9.38 12.66
C PRO A 25 -1.78 -7.92 12.22
N THR A 26 -2.50 -7.08 12.94
CA THR A 26 -2.50 -5.64 12.69
C THR A 26 -1.08 -5.11 12.95
N ALA A 27 -0.52 -4.39 11.98
CA ALA A 27 0.79 -3.77 12.15
C ALA A 27 0.78 -2.81 13.34
N ARG A 28 1.90 -2.78 14.08
CA ARG A 28 2.01 -2.00 15.32
C ARG A 28 2.81 -0.72 15.07
N VAL A 29 2.27 0.39 15.54
CA VAL A 29 2.98 1.67 15.52
C VAL A 29 4.03 1.70 16.63
N ASN A 30 5.29 1.87 16.25
CA ASN A 30 6.39 2.17 17.16
C ASN A 30 6.46 3.69 17.34
N GLN A 31 6.21 4.16 18.56
CA GLN A 31 6.11 5.59 18.87
C GLN A 31 7.44 6.34 18.67
N SER A 32 8.59 5.69 18.89
CA SER A 32 9.90 6.31 18.65
C SER A 32 10.14 6.56 17.17
N ILE A 33 9.78 5.60 16.31
CA ILE A 33 9.89 5.74 14.85
C ILE A 33 8.91 6.81 14.36
N ALA A 34 7.67 6.78 14.84
CA ALA A 34 6.66 7.78 14.48
C ALA A 34 7.08 9.19 14.95
N GLY A 35 7.63 9.32 16.16
CA GLY A 35 8.17 10.58 16.67
C GLY A 35 9.29 11.12 15.78
N ALA A 36 10.27 10.28 15.42
CA ALA A 36 11.37 10.69 14.55
C ALA A 36 10.87 11.15 13.16
N ALA A 37 9.91 10.43 12.58
CA ALA A 37 9.32 10.83 11.29
C ALA A 37 8.53 12.14 11.39
N LYS A 38 7.77 12.36 12.48
CA LYS A 38 7.07 13.61 12.76
C LYS A 38 8.04 14.78 12.87
N ASP A 39 9.05 14.64 13.74
CA ASP A 39 10.03 15.70 14.00
C ASP A 39 10.79 16.09 12.74
N ASN A 40 11.07 15.11 11.88
CA ASN A 40 11.68 15.34 10.58
C ASN A 40 10.77 16.19 9.66
N VAL A 41 9.48 15.90 9.57
CA VAL A 41 8.52 16.73 8.81
C VAL A 41 8.51 18.16 9.33
N VAL A 42 8.38 18.34 10.66
CA VAL A 42 8.36 19.67 11.28
C VAL A 42 9.66 20.43 11.01
N SER A 43 10.81 19.75 11.07
CA SER A 43 12.12 20.34 10.77
C SER A 43 12.23 20.78 9.31
N ILE A 44 11.77 19.96 8.35
CA ILE A 44 11.80 20.31 6.91
C ILE A 44 10.93 21.53 6.65
N ILE A 45 9.70 21.56 7.17
CA ILE A 45 8.77 22.69 7.00
C ILE A 45 9.27 23.95 7.69
N GLY A 46 9.96 23.82 8.84
CA GLY A 46 10.58 24.94 9.56
C GLY A 46 11.66 25.67 8.74
N GLN A 47 12.20 25.07 7.68
CA GLN A 47 13.17 25.68 6.77
C GLN A 47 12.51 26.50 5.63
N GLY A 48 11.18 26.51 5.55
CA GLY A 48 10.41 27.24 4.55
C GLY A 48 9.42 26.37 3.79
N ARG A 49 8.37 27.01 3.29
CA ARG A 49 7.30 26.35 2.50
C ARG A 49 7.56 26.55 1.00
N VAL A 50 8.40 25.71 0.45
CA VAL A 50 8.69 25.68 -1.00
C VAL A 50 8.37 24.28 -1.56
N PRO A 51 8.04 24.16 -2.85
CA PRO A 51 7.61 22.88 -3.46
C PRO A 51 8.58 21.73 -3.22
N GLU A 52 9.88 21.98 -3.25
CA GLU A 52 10.92 20.99 -3.05
C GLU A 52 10.83 20.35 -1.65
N ARG A 53 10.39 21.10 -0.63
CA ARG A 53 10.22 20.59 0.73
C ARG A 53 9.06 19.60 0.83
N ALA A 54 8.00 19.78 0.05
CA ALA A 54 6.91 18.81 -0.01
C ALA A 54 7.41 17.44 -0.49
N LEU A 55 8.27 17.43 -1.50
CA LEU A 55 8.86 16.21 -2.06
C LEU A 55 9.91 15.62 -1.11
N GLU A 56 10.74 16.46 -0.49
CA GLU A 56 11.77 16.07 0.48
C GLU A 56 11.19 15.29 1.66
N ILE A 57 10.01 15.67 2.15
CA ILE A 57 9.31 14.94 3.22
C ILE A 57 9.12 13.47 2.86
N ALA A 58 8.63 13.16 1.66
CA ALA A 58 8.42 11.79 1.23
C ALA A 58 9.73 11.04 1.00
N VAL A 59 10.72 11.69 0.35
CA VAL A 59 12.06 11.11 0.13
C VAL A 59 12.71 10.73 1.46
N SER A 60 12.66 11.62 2.44
CA SER A 60 13.22 11.40 3.77
C SER A 60 12.51 10.27 4.51
N ALA A 61 11.18 10.19 4.40
CA ALA A 61 10.40 9.11 4.98
C ALA A 61 10.74 7.74 4.36
N PHE A 62 10.91 7.68 3.04
CA PHE A 62 11.32 6.46 2.34
C PHE A 62 12.72 6.03 2.77
N PHE A 63 13.65 6.98 2.86
CA PHE A 63 15.00 6.70 3.35
C PHE A 63 14.98 6.14 4.78
N LEU A 64 14.21 6.76 5.67
CA LEU A 64 14.07 6.30 7.07
C LEU A 64 13.53 4.87 7.13
N ALA A 65 12.45 4.57 6.39
CA ALA A 65 11.85 3.24 6.38
C ALA A 65 12.80 2.18 5.82
N ASP A 66 13.46 2.47 4.70
CA ASP A 66 14.42 1.55 4.07
C ASP A 66 15.68 1.36 4.94
N HIS A 67 16.16 2.42 5.60
CA HIS A 67 17.30 2.36 6.50
C HIS A 67 17.00 1.49 7.73
N LEU A 68 15.88 1.73 8.39
CA LEU A 68 15.47 0.95 9.56
C LEU A 68 15.23 -0.52 9.22
N THR A 69 14.62 -0.79 8.07
CA THR A 69 14.40 -2.15 7.60
C THR A 69 15.71 -2.87 7.36
N ARG A 70 16.64 -2.27 6.59
CA ARG A 70 17.96 -2.85 6.33
C ARG A 70 18.76 -3.06 7.60
N ARG A 71 18.75 -2.09 8.52
CA ARG A 71 19.45 -2.18 9.79
C ARG A 71 18.91 -3.33 10.63
N PHE A 72 17.59 -3.43 10.79
CA PHE A 72 16.97 -4.54 11.52
C PHE A 72 17.35 -5.90 10.93
N GLU A 73 17.29 -6.03 9.61
CA GLU A 73 17.59 -7.29 8.91
C GLU A 73 19.10 -7.64 8.91
N ALA A 74 19.97 -6.66 9.05
CA ALA A 74 21.41 -6.89 9.24
C ALA A 74 21.77 -7.34 10.67
N GLU A 75 20.99 -6.90 11.66
CA GLU A 75 21.18 -7.23 13.07
C GLU A 75 20.47 -8.54 13.48
N GLN A 76 19.57 -9.08 12.63
CA GLN A 76 18.77 -10.27 12.91
C GLN A 76 18.98 -11.33 11.82
N GLU A 77 19.19 -12.56 12.21
CA GLU A 77 19.17 -13.68 11.27
C GLU A 77 17.72 -13.99 10.89
N LEU A 78 17.36 -13.70 9.63
CA LEU A 78 16.04 -14.00 9.13
C LEU A 78 15.94 -15.48 8.74
N PRO A 79 14.92 -16.23 9.24
CA PRO A 79 14.80 -17.67 8.99
C PRO A 79 14.66 -18.03 7.51
N HIS A 80 14.11 -17.13 6.70
CA HIS A 80 13.88 -17.35 5.27
C HIS A 80 14.20 -16.09 4.46
N PRO A 81 14.73 -16.21 3.24
CA PRO A 81 14.88 -15.06 2.35
C PRO A 81 13.51 -14.53 1.90
N VAL A 82 13.45 -13.23 1.61
CA VAL A 82 12.30 -12.64 0.95
C VAL A 82 12.22 -13.16 -0.49
N ALA A 83 11.06 -13.71 -0.87
CA ALA A 83 10.86 -14.33 -2.18
C ALA A 83 10.48 -13.32 -3.28
N CYS A 84 10.31 -12.03 -2.93
CA CYS A 84 9.98 -10.98 -3.90
C CYS A 84 11.16 -10.71 -4.82
N GLN A 85 10.87 -10.68 -6.12
CA GLN A 85 11.84 -10.37 -7.17
C GLN A 85 11.14 -9.60 -8.31
N GLU A 86 11.89 -9.08 -9.26
CA GLU A 86 11.35 -8.46 -10.45
C GLU A 86 10.36 -9.39 -11.17
N GLY A 87 9.26 -8.83 -11.65
CA GLY A 87 8.15 -9.58 -12.23
C GLY A 87 7.22 -10.27 -11.22
N CYS A 88 7.40 -10.06 -9.91
CA CYS A 88 6.45 -10.45 -8.90
C CYS A 88 5.45 -9.31 -8.67
N ASP A 89 4.19 -9.51 -9.06
CA ASP A 89 3.15 -8.50 -9.08
C ASP A 89 1.93 -8.80 -8.18
N SER A 90 1.94 -9.91 -7.44
CA SER A 90 0.77 -10.35 -6.67
C SER A 90 0.24 -9.29 -5.66
N CYS A 91 1.11 -8.46 -5.10
CA CYS A 91 0.70 -7.39 -4.20
C CYS A 91 0.17 -6.13 -4.94
N CYS A 92 0.43 -5.99 -6.25
CA CYS A 92 -0.04 -4.87 -7.07
C CYS A 92 -1.54 -4.94 -7.41
N TYR A 93 -2.25 -5.92 -6.89
CA TYR A 93 -3.70 -6.03 -6.95
C TYR A 93 -4.40 -5.63 -5.65
N ASN A 94 -3.66 -5.14 -4.67
CA ASN A 94 -4.23 -4.58 -3.45
C ASN A 94 -4.49 -3.08 -3.63
N GLN A 95 -5.62 -2.60 -3.08
CA GLN A 95 -5.83 -1.17 -2.97
C GLN A 95 -4.86 -0.60 -1.93
N VAL A 96 -4.16 0.45 -2.29
CA VAL A 96 -3.09 1.06 -1.50
C VAL A 96 -3.51 2.45 -1.06
N GLU A 97 -3.33 2.73 0.21
CA GLU A 97 -3.43 4.08 0.77
C GLU A 97 -2.03 4.65 1.00
N LEU A 98 -1.91 5.95 0.83
CA LEU A 98 -0.67 6.72 0.99
C LEU A 98 -0.96 8.10 1.57
N THR A 99 0.08 8.75 2.08
CA THR A 99 -0.01 10.12 2.61
C THR A 99 0.13 11.16 1.49
N PRO A 100 -0.31 12.43 1.71
CA PRO A 100 -0.15 13.49 0.73
C PRO A 100 1.28 13.65 0.21
N PRO A 101 2.35 13.71 1.04
CA PRO A 101 3.72 13.82 0.53
C PRO A 101 4.11 12.67 -0.41
N GLU A 102 3.66 11.44 -0.12
CA GLU A 102 3.90 10.29 -0.99
C GLU A 102 3.19 10.45 -2.35
N ALA A 103 1.94 10.90 -2.34
CA ALA A 103 1.16 11.15 -3.55
C ALA A 103 1.80 12.23 -4.42
N LEU A 104 2.23 13.34 -3.80
CA LEU A 104 2.93 14.43 -4.49
C LEU A 104 4.23 13.96 -5.13
N LEU A 105 5.05 13.20 -4.41
CA LEU A 105 6.32 12.68 -4.95
C LEU A 105 6.09 11.72 -6.13
N ILE A 106 5.10 10.83 -6.03
CA ILE A 106 4.77 9.91 -7.12
C ILE A 106 4.23 10.66 -8.33
N GLY A 107 3.30 11.60 -8.14
CA GLY A 107 2.76 12.43 -9.20
C GLY A 107 3.84 13.26 -9.89
N HIS A 108 4.72 13.89 -9.11
CA HIS A 108 5.87 14.65 -9.63
C HIS A 108 6.83 13.75 -10.43
N HIS A 109 7.16 12.57 -9.92
CA HIS A 109 8.00 11.60 -10.63
C HIS A 109 7.38 11.20 -11.97
N ILE A 110 6.08 10.93 -12.01
CA ILE A 110 5.36 10.60 -13.25
C ILE A 110 5.40 11.79 -14.22
N ALA A 111 5.14 13.00 -13.73
CA ALA A 111 5.17 14.22 -14.54
C ALA A 111 6.55 14.44 -15.21
N GLN A 112 7.63 14.08 -14.53
CA GLN A 112 8.99 14.25 -15.00
C GLN A 112 9.52 13.11 -15.87
N GLN A 113 9.09 11.87 -15.61
CA GLN A 113 9.72 10.68 -16.21
C GLN A 113 8.88 10.04 -17.31
N PHE A 114 7.56 10.29 -17.35
CA PHE A 114 6.69 9.68 -18.34
C PHE A 114 6.48 10.61 -19.52
N SER A 115 6.48 10.05 -20.73
CA SER A 115 6.03 10.75 -21.93
C SER A 115 4.53 11.11 -21.84
N GLU A 116 4.06 12.06 -22.66
CA GLU A 116 2.63 12.42 -22.69
C GLU A 116 1.76 11.19 -22.99
N ALA A 117 2.15 10.38 -23.97
CA ALA A 117 1.39 9.16 -24.30
C ALA A 117 1.32 8.16 -23.14
N GLU A 118 2.37 8.05 -22.32
CA GLU A 118 2.35 7.19 -21.12
C GLU A 118 1.48 7.78 -20.01
N LYS A 119 1.46 9.10 -19.86
CA LYS A 119 0.56 9.80 -18.93
C LYS A 119 -0.89 9.61 -19.34
N ASP A 120 -1.23 9.77 -20.61
CA ASP A 120 -2.60 9.56 -21.13
C ASP A 120 -3.09 8.14 -20.87
N LEU A 121 -2.25 7.14 -21.14
CA LEU A 121 -2.55 5.74 -20.86
C LEU A 121 -2.72 5.46 -19.36
N LEU A 122 -1.94 6.12 -18.52
CA LEU A 122 -2.07 6.01 -17.08
C LEU A 122 -3.38 6.62 -16.60
N LEU A 123 -3.71 7.83 -17.04
CA LEU A 123 -4.93 8.53 -16.63
C LEU A 123 -6.19 7.81 -17.11
N ALA A 124 -6.18 7.23 -18.30
CA ALA A 124 -7.26 6.37 -18.76
C ALA A 124 -7.46 5.15 -17.84
N ARG A 125 -6.37 4.52 -17.36
CA ARG A 125 -6.45 3.42 -16.38
C ARG A 125 -6.95 3.89 -15.03
N VAL A 126 -6.46 5.04 -14.56
CA VAL A 126 -6.90 5.67 -13.31
C VAL A 126 -8.41 5.92 -13.34
N ALA A 127 -8.92 6.57 -14.39
CA ALA A 127 -10.35 6.84 -14.57
C ALA A 127 -11.18 5.54 -14.53
N ARG A 128 -10.77 4.53 -15.30
CA ARG A 128 -11.44 3.22 -15.31
C ARG A 128 -11.48 2.56 -13.94
N ILE A 129 -10.37 2.60 -13.19
CA ILE A 129 -10.34 1.98 -11.86
C ILE A 129 -11.24 2.75 -10.89
N ILE A 130 -11.26 4.08 -10.96
CA ILE A 130 -12.17 4.91 -10.15
C ILE A 130 -13.63 4.53 -10.40
N GLU A 131 -14.02 4.34 -11.67
CA GLU A 131 -15.37 3.87 -12.02
C GLU A 131 -15.69 2.50 -11.40
N ILE A 132 -14.74 1.56 -11.47
CA ILE A 132 -14.91 0.21 -10.91
C ILE A 132 -15.05 0.25 -9.39
N ILE A 133 -14.25 1.05 -8.69
CA ILE A 133 -14.27 1.12 -7.21
C ILE A 133 -15.35 2.08 -6.67
N ALA A 134 -16.05 2.81 -7.54
CA ALA A 134 -17.11 3.71 -7.13
C ALA A 134 -18.22 2.95 -6.40
N GLY A 135 -18.49 3.35 -5.16
CA GLY A 135 -19.50 2.71 -4.32
C GLY A 135 -19.10 1.36 -3.71
N MET A 136 -17.93 0.81 -4.03
CA MET A 136 -17.46 -0.43 -3.40
C MET A 136 -16.98 -0.20 -1.98
N GLY A 137 -17.43 -1.04 -1.06
CA GLY A 137 -16.85 -1.17 0.27
C GLY A 137 -15.50 -1.90 0.25
N GLN A 138 -14.74 -1.78 1.33
CA GLN A 138 -13.42 -2.40 1.47
C GLN A 138 -13.46 -3.93 1.26
N ALA A 139 -14.48 -4.62 1.78
CA ALA A 139 -14.63 -6.06 1.64
C ALA A 139 -14.88 -6.49 0.18
N GLU A 140 -15.68 -5.72 -0.56
CA GLU A 140 -15.96 -5.97 -1.97
C GLU A 140 -14.73 -5.71 -2.83
N SER A 141 -14.04 -4.60 -2.61
CA SER A 141 -12.77 -4.29 -3.30
C SER A 141 -11.73 -5.39 -3.06
N ALA A 142 -11.62 -5.91 -1.83
CA ALA A 142 -10.73 -7.02 -1.52
C ALA A 142 -11.12 -8.32 -2.24
N ALA A 143 -12.41 -8.63 -2.36
CA ALA A 143 -12.90 -9.81 -3.06
C ALA A 143 -12.66 -9.72 -4.59
N ARG A 144 -12.78 -8.53 -5.16
CA ARG A 144 -12.65 -8.26 -6.60
C ARG A 144 -11.26 -7.72 -6.99
N ARG A 145 -10.27 -7.80 -6.10
CA ARG A 145 -8.95 -7.18 -6.31
C ARG A 145 -8.27 -7.56 -7.63
N ARG A 146 -8.52 -8.76 -8.19
CA ARG A 146 -7.98 -9.17 -9.49
C ARG A 146 -8.46 -8.33 -10.66
N GLU A 147 -9.63 -7.72 -10.53
CA GLU A 147 -10.25 -6.85 -11.53
C GLU A 147 -9.72 -5.41 -11.43
N ILE A 148 -9.02 -5.11 -10.34
CA ILE A 148 -8.60 -3.76 -9.96
C ILE A 148 -7.08 -3.72 -9.74
N PRO A 149 -6.26 -3.99 -10.79
CA PRO A 149 -4.81 -3.87 -10.66
C PRO A 149 -4.38 -2.44 -10.38
N CYS A 150 -3.26 -2.27 -9.70
CA CYS A 150 -2.64 -0.96 -9.50
C CYS A 150 -2.46 -0.25 -10.87
N PRO A 151 -2.86 1.03 -11.01
CA PRO A 151 -2.73 1.74 -12.29
C PRO A 151 -1.27 1.88 -12.74
N LEU A 152 -0.32 1.78 -11.81
CA LEU A 152 1.12 1.87 -12.05
C LEU A 152 1.77 0.53 -12.41
N LEU A 153 0.99 -0.57 -12.44
CA LEU A 153 1.48 -1.88 -12.86
C LEU A 153 1.61 -1.92 -14.40
N ARG A 154 2.83 -2.14 -14.90
CA ARG A 154 3.15 -2.30 -16.33
C ARG A 154 4.02 -3.53 -16.53
N ASN A 155 3.65 -4.42 -17.41
CA ASN A 155 4.43 -5.63 -17.73
C ASN A 155 4.90 -6.38 -16.46
N ARG A 156 4.02 -6.53 -15.47
CA ARG A 156 4.28 -7.16 -14.17
C ARG A 156 5.32 -6.43 -13.31
N THR A 157 5.60 -5.17 -13.61
CA THR A 157 6.59 -4.35 -12.89
C THR A 157 5.94 -3.03 -12.47
N CYS A 158 6.36 -2.49 -11.33
CA CYS A 158 5.93 -1.18 -10.86
C CYS A 158 6.65 -0.08 -11.66
N SER A 159 5.90 0.73 -12.42
CA SER A 159 6.47 1.81 -13.24
C SER A 159 7.06 2.97 -12.43
N VAL A 160 6.79 3.02 -11.13
CA VAL A 160 7.32 4.02 -10.19
C VAL A 160 8.10 3.37 -9.04
N TYR A 161 8.76 2.25 -9.31
CA TYR A 161 9.41 1.44 -8.26
C TYR A 161 10.33 2.24 -7.32
N PRO A 162 11.16 3.20 -7.79
CA PRO A 162 12.03 3.99 -6.91
C PRO A 162 11.25 4.84 -5.88
N VAL A 163 10.08 5.33 -6.26
CA VAL A 163 9.23 6.21 -5.43
C VAL A 163 7.95 5.52 -4.94
N ARG A 164 7.91 4.18 -4.95
CA ARG A 164 6.74 3.43 -4.47
C ARG A 164 6.40 3.77 -3.01
N PRO A 165 5.11 3.81 -2.64
CA PRO A 165 4.66 4.18 -1.30
C PRO A 165 5.24 3.31 -0.18
N LEU A 166 5.25 3.81 1.05
CA LEU A 166 5.66 3.08 2.26
C LEU A 166 4.95 1.74 2.39
N THR A 167 3.63 1.71 2.15
CA THR A 167 2.85 0.48 2.14
C THR A 167 3.40 -0.53 1.14
N CYS A 168 3.76 -0.10 -0.08
CA CYS A 168 4.33 -0.97 -1.10
C CYS A 168 5.77 -1.41 -0.76
N ARG A 169 6.55 -0.56 -0.09
CA ARG A 169 7.90 -0.89 0.41
C ARG A 169 7.86 -1.98 1.47
N ALA A 170 6.82 -1.98 2.31
CA ALA A 170 6.60 -3.00 3.33
C ALA A 170 6.05 -4.31 2.76
N MET A 171 5.37 -4.28 1.62
CA MET A 171 4.79 -5.47 1.00
C MET A 171 5.87 -6.43 0.53
N HIS A 172 5.81 -7.65 1.05
CA HIS A 172 6.69 -8.76 0.67
C HIS A 172 6.03 -10.10 1.02
N GLY A 173 6.57 -11.16 0.47
CA GLY A 173 6.20 -12.54 0.79
C GLY A 173 7.44 -13.40 0.89
N LEU A 174 7.35 -14.47 1.68
CA LEU A 174 8.41 -15.49 1.84
C LEU A 174 8.20 -16.68 0.90
N ASP A 175 7.07 -16.70 0.19
CA ASP A 175 6.70 -17.75 -0.75
C ASP A 175 5.89 -17.13 -1.91
N ARG A 176 6.47 -17.15 -3.10
CA ARG A 176 5.89 -16.55 -4.30
C ARG A 176 4.65 -17.31 -4.78
N GLU A 177 4.65 -18.63 -4.69
CA GLU A 177 3.52 -19.44 -5.13
C GLU A 177 2.29 -19.22 -4.25
N ARG A 178 2.53 -19.07 -2.95
CA ARG A 178 1.46 -18.68 -2.01
C ARG A 178 0.89 -17.31 -2.30
N CYS A 179 1.73 -16.32 -2.59
CA CYS A 179 1.25 -14.99 -2.99
C CYS A 179 0.37 -15.05 -4.24
N ALA A 180 0.76 -15.85 -5.24
CA ALA A 180 -0.02 -16.06 -6.45
C ALA A 180 -1.34 -16.81 -6.16
N ALA A 181 -1.30 -17.84 -5.31
CA ALA A 181 -2.48 -18.58 -4.89
C ALA A 181 -3.46 -17.69 -4.11
N GLU A 182 -2.98 -16.83 -3.21
CA GLU A 182 -3.82 -15.87 -2.50
C GLU A 182 -4.48 -14.86 -3.45
N LEU A 183 -3.74 -14.39 -4.44
CA LEU A 183 -4.33 -13.54 -5.48
C LEU A 183 -5.42 -14.29 -6.24
N SER A 184 -5.23 -15.56 -6.57
CA SER A 184 -6.17 -16.35 -7.37
C SER A 184 -7.43 -16.76 -6.59
N THR A 185 -7.30 -17.04 -5.31
CA THR A 185 -8.41 -17.55 -4.46
C THR A 185 -9.13 -16.46 -3.68
N GLY A 186 -8.56 -15.24 -3.61
CA GLY A 186 -9.06 -14.18 -2.74
C GLY A 186 -8.84 -14.44 -1.25
N SER A 187 -8.24 -15.58 -0.89
CA SER A 187 -7.98 -15.94 0.50
C SER A 187 -6.65 -15.35 0.97
N LEU A 188 -6.65 -14.70 2.13
CA LEU A 188 -5.43 -14.20 2.78
C LEU A 188 -4.85 -15.24 3.78
N ALA A 189 -5.35 -16.46 3.74
CA ALA A 189 -4.96 -17.51 4.69
C ALA A 189 -3.62 -18.12 4.30
N GLY A 190 -2.55 -17.64 4.88
CA GLY A 190 -1.26 -18.32 4.84
C GLY A 190 -0.06 -17.55 4.30
N SER A 191 -0.20 -16.28 3.90
CA SER A 191 0.96 -15.45 3.59
C SER A 191 1.91 -15.39 4.76
N GLN A 192 3.13 -15.80 4.51
CA GLN A 192 4.22 -15.59 5.45
C GLN A 192 4.93 -14.28 5.08
N TYR A 193 5.12 -13.43 6.07
CA TYR A 193 5.81 -12.15 5.92
C TYR A 193 6.46 -11.74 7.25
N TYR A 194 7.40 -10.84 7.18
CA TYR A 194 8.08 -10.29 8.34
C TYR A 194 7.32 -9.08 8.88
N ALA A 195 6.83 -9.16 10.10
CA ALA A 195 6.03 -8.11 10.73
C ALA A 195 6.79 -6.79 10.83
N HIS A 196 8.10 -6.81 11.09
CA HIS A 196 8.90 -5.60 11.27
C HIS A 196 8.84 -4.65 10.08
N ARG A 197 8.78 -5.15 8.83
CA ARG A 197 8.66 -4.29 7.63
C ARG A 197 7.35 -3.49 7.64
N HIS A 198 6.26 -4.15 8.01
CA HIS A 198 4.96 -3.48 8.14
C HIS A 198 4.94 -2.52 9.33
N ASP A 199 5.47 -2.94 10.48
CA ASP A 199 5.51 -2.11 11.69
C ASP A 199 6.34 -0.83 11.46
N ILE A 200 7.48 -0.92 10.78
CA ILE A 200 8.29 0.24 10.39
C ILE A 200 7.50 1.16 9.47
N ALA A 201 6.93 0.63 8.38
CA ALA A 201 6.22 1.43 7.39
C ALA A 201 5.01 2.17 7.99
N VAL A 202 4.17 1.48 8.79
CA VAL A 202 3.02 2.15 9.44
C VAL A 202 3.46 3.16 10.48
N SER A 203 4.60 2.94 11.16
CA SER A 203 5.15 3.89 12.13
C SER A 203 5.62 5.17 11.44
N VAL A 204 6.37 5.05 10.35
CA VAL A 204 6.81 6.20 9.54
C VAL A 204 5.60 6.92 8.95
N SER A 205 4.62 6.21 8.40
CA SER A 205 3.39 6.80 7.86
C SER A 205 2.57 7.52 8.93
N ALA A 206 2.51 6.99 10.16
CA ALA A 206 1.85 7.65 11.29
C ALA A 206 2.56 8.96 11.65
N GLY A 207 3.89 8.94 11.71
CA GLY A 207 4.70 10.14 11.96
C GLY A 207 4.56 11.19 10.86
N LEU A 208 4.54 10.79 9.58
CA LEU A 208 4.26 11.69 8.46
C LEU A 208 2.93 12.42 8.65
N ARG A 209 1.87 11.68 8.92
CA ARG A 209 0.53 12.26 9.11
C ARG A 209 0.50 13.24 10.31
N GLU A 210 1.15 12.88 11.39
CA GLU A 210 1.21 13.72 12.58
C GLU A 210 2.05 14.97 12.35
N GLY A 211 3.20 14.85 11.67
CA GLY A 211 4.06 15.97 11.31
C GLY A 211 3.39 16.94 10.34
N CYS A 212 2.71 16.44 9.31
CA CYS A 212 1.93 17.28 8.39
C CYS A 212 0.84 18.05 9.14
N ARG A 213 0.07 17.36 10.01
CA ARG A 213 -0.97 18.00 10.82
C ARG A 213 -0.38 19.06 11.75
N ALA A 214 0.71 18.76 12.44
CA ALA A 214 1.38 19.71 13.33
C ALA A 214 1.92 20.94 12.61
N SER A 215 2.23 20.78 11.31
CA SER A 215 2.69 21.87 10.43
C SER A 215 1.55 22.59 9.69
N GLY A 216 0.28 22.29 9.99
CA GLY A 216 -0.88 22.91 9.33
C GLY A 216 -1.01 22.53 7.85
N LEU A 217 -0.58 21.32 7.49
CA LEU A 217 -0.69 20.77 6.13
C LEU A 217 -1.79 19.71 6.08
N GLN A 218 -2.40 19.53 4.89
CA GLN A 218 -3.33 18.42 4.68
C GLN A 218 -2.67 17.11 5.07
N SER A 219 -3.38 16.32 5.87
CA SER A 219 -2.91 15.07 6.45
C SER A 219 -3.99 14.02 6.34
N GLY A 220 -3.60 12.78 6.10
CA GLY A 220 -4.54 11.69 5.96
C GLY A 220 -3.91 10.47 5.29
N ALA A 221 -4.76 9.51 4.97
CA ALA A 221 -4.46 8.38 4.10
C ALA A 221 -5.47 8.40 2.95
N PHE A 222 -4.98 8.41 1.74
CA PHE A 222 -5.77 8.57 0.53
C PHE A 222 -5.55 7.37 -0.40
N ASN A 223 -6.58 6.95 -1.10
CA ASN A 223 -6.44 5.88 -2.09
C ASN A 223 -5.49 6.34 -3.21
N LEU A 224 -4.48 5.52 -3.53
CA LEU A 224 -3.46 5.81 -4.53
C LEU A 224 -4.07 6.24 -5.88
N THR A 225 -5.08 5.51 -6.35
CA THR A 225 -5.68 5.78 -7.67
C THR A 225 -6.39 7.13 -7.69
N ARG A 226 -7.15 7.46 -6.62
CA ARG A 226 -7.81 8.76 -6.48
C ARG A 226 -6.80 9.89 -6.32
N ALA A 227 -5.77 9.69 -5.51
CA ALA A 227 -4.72 10.69 -5.31
C ALA A 227 -3.95 11.00 -6.60
N LEU A 228 -3.72 10.00 -7.47
CA LEU A 228 -3.15 10.24 -8.80
C LEU A 228 -4.11 11.06 -9.68
N ASN A 229 -5.41 10.75 -9.66
CA ASN A 229 -6.39 11.58 -10.37
C ASN A 229 -6.33 13.03 -9.89
N ASP A 230 -6.38 13.24 -8.58
CA ASP A 230 -6.38 14.58 -7.98
C ASP A 230 -5.11 15.34 -8.33
N PHE A 231 -3.95 14.68 -8.31
CA PHE A 231 -2.68 15.29 -8.69
C PHE A 231 -2.68 15.81 -10.14
N PHE A 232 -3.23 15.03 -11.08
CA PHE A 232 -3.18 15.39 -12.51
C PHE A 232 -4.37 16.22 -13.00
N THR A 233 -5.44 16.36 -12.20
CA THR A 233 -6.60 17.20 -12.55
C THR A 233 -6.57 18.58 -11.91
N GLN A 234 -5.65 18.83 -10.97
CA GLN A 234 -5.50 20.13 -10.31
C GLN A 234 -4.25 20.86 -10.81
N GLU A 235 -4.33 22.17 -10.82
CA GLU A 235 -3.18 23.03 -11.12
C GLU A 235 -2.27 23.15 -9.89
N ASN A 236 -0.96 23.06 -10.12
CA ASN A 236 0.08 23.27 -9.11
C ASN A 236 -0.16 22.52 -7.76
N PRO A 237 -0.43 21.22 -7.77
CA PRO A 237 -0.81 20.49 -6.56
C PRO A 237 0.28 20.50 -5.48
N VAL A 238 1.56 20.55 -5.85
CA VAL A 238 2.67 20.57 -4.90
C VAL A 238 2.73 21.90 -4.18
N GLU A 239 2.66 23.01 -4.92
CA GLU A 239 2.66 24.38 -4.41
C GLU A 239 1.47 24.62 -3.48
N ARG A 240 0.27 24.23 -3.93
CA ARG A 240 -0.95 24.41 -3.15
C ARG A 240 -0.90 23.64 -1.85
N TRP A 241 -0.48 22.38 -1.89
CA TRP A 241 -0.40 21.56 -0.69
C TRP A 241 0.60 22.13 0.33
N ILE A 242 1.80 22.55 -0.11
CA ILE A 242 2.82 23.06 0.82
C ILE A 242 2.40 24.40 1.45
N MET A 243 1.52 25.15 0.78
CA MET A 243 0.91 26.36 1.32
C MET A 243 -0.26 26.08 2.29
N GLY A 244 -0.65 24.82 2.48
CA GLY A 244 -1.66 24.39 3.45
C GLY A 244 -3.04 24.15 2.84
N GLU A 245 -3.17 24.14 1.51
CA GLU A 245 -4.43 23.82 0.86
C GLU A 245 -4.69 22.30 0.83
N GLU A 246 -5.96 21.92 0.80
CA GLU A 246 -6.38 20.55 0.57
C GLU A 246 -6.34 20.24 -0.93
N VAL A 247 -5.55 19.22 -1.29
CA VAL A 247 -5.34 18.79 -2.67
C VAL A 247 -6.00 17.44 -2.94
N PHE A 248 -6.03 16.55 -1.95
CA PHE A 248 -6.52 15.19 -2.10
C PHE A 248 -7.90 15.05 -1.46
N GLY A 249 -8.85 14.50 -2.23
CA GLY A 249 -10.18 14.15 -1.76
C GLY A 249 -10.24 12.76 -1.09
N PRO A 250 -11.35 12.48 -0.36
CA PRO A 250 -11.58 11.19 0.32
C PRO A 250 -11.81 10.02 -0.66
#